data_ab1f3096cad0385effb914001bfa452a
#
_entry.id   ab1f3096cad0385effb914001bfa452a
#
_cell.length_a   1.000
_cell.length_b   1.000
_cell.length_c   1.000
_cell.angle_alpha   90.00
_cell.angle_beta   90.00
_cell.angle_gamma   90.00
#
_symmetry.space_group_name_H-M   'P 1'
#
loop_
_entity.id
_entity.type
_entity.pdbx_description
1 polymer ?
#
loop_
_entity_poly.entity_id
_entity_poly.type
_entity_poly.pdbx_seq_one_letter_code
_entity_poly.pdbx_strand_id
1 'polypeptide(L)'
;IEFDRLMKDTGVRGYSVHPGGIMTPLQRHLENEEMVALGWMKEDGSLSDMAAANFKTPEQGATTTLWAATNPKLNDIGGVFCENCDVAVLKEEVDESMKRYIGVADWAIDTDEASKLWEITEHMLKQ
;
A
#
# COMPACT_ATOMS: atom_id res chain seq x y z
N ILE A 1 -7.37 4.31 9.17
CA ILE A 1 -7.46 5.47 10.08
C ILE A 1 -8.64 5.25 11.02
N GLU A 2 -9.88 5.37 10.54
CA GLU A 2 -11.07 5.34 11.43
C GLU A 2 -11.22 4.02 12.19
N PHE A 3 -10.97 2.88 11.57
CA PHE A 3 -10.94 1.59 12.26
C PHE A 3 -9.98 1.60 13.45
N ASP A 4 -8.76 2.11 13.27
CA ASP A 4 -7.78 2.20 14.37
C ASP A 4 -8.27 3.14 15.47
N ARG A 5 -8.81 4.30 15.12
CA ARG A 5 -9.37 5.26 16.07
C ARG A 5 -10.46 4.63 16.96
N LEU A 6 -11.32 3.81 16.36
CA LEU A 6 -12.42 3.13 17.06
C LEU A 6 -11.94 1.95 17.93
N MET A 7 -10.88 1.26 17.52
CA MET A 7 -10.47 -0.02 18.10
C MET A 7 -9.24 0.04 19.02
N LYS A 8 -8.45 1.11 18.97
CA LYS A 8 -7.17 1.22 19.69
C LYS A 8 -7.29 0.94 21.20
N ASP A 9 -8.35 1.40 21.82
CA ASP A 9 -8.58 1.21 23.27
C ASP A 9 -8.96 -0.22 23.64
N THR A 10 -9.25 -1.08 22.65
CA THR A 10 -9.48 -2.52 22.83
C THR A 10 -8.19 -3.35 22.64
N GLY A 11 -7.06 -2.70 22.37
CA GLY A 11 -5.79 -3.35 22.06
C GLY A 11 -5.66 -3.81 20.61
N VAL A 12 -6.59 -3.42 19.72
CA VAL A 12 -6.55 -3.72 18.29
C VAL A 12 -6.06 -2.49 17.52
N ARG A 13 -5.07 -2.69 16.65
CA ARG A 13 -4.53 -1.64 15.80
C ARG A 13 -4.83 -1.93 14.33
N GLY A 14 -4.95 -0.88 13.53
CA GLY A 14 -5.22 -0.97 12.10
C GLY A 14 -4.11 -0.32 11.28
N TYR A 15 -3.63 -1.04 10.25
CA TYR A 15 -2.62 -0.56 9.32
C TYR A 15 -3.06 -0.81 7.89
N SER A 16 -2.76 0.10 6.99
CA SER A 16 -2.79 -0.16 5.55
C SER A 16 -1.36 -0.41 5.06
N VAL A 17 -1.19 -1.44 4.22
CA VAL A 17 0.15 -1.91 3.83
C VAL A 17 0.26 -1.99 2.32
N HIS A 18 1.31 -1.39 1.77
CA HIS A 18 1.71 -1.54 0.38
C HIS A 18 2.91 -2.49 0.27
N PRO A 19 2.74 -3.67 -0.35
CA PRO A 19 3.81 -4.66 -0.44
C PRO A 19 4.87 -4.31 -1.50
N GLY A 20 4.62 -3.34 -2.36
CA GLY A 20 5.42 -3.02 -3.54
C GLY A 20 4.88 -3.68 -4.81
N GLY A 21 5.53 -3.42 -5.94
CA GLY A 21 5.28 -4.13 -7.19
C GLY A 21 5.88 -5.53 -7.12
N ILE A 22 5.08 -6.56 -7.39
CA ILE A 22 5.52 -7.96 -7.31
C ILE A 22 4.90 -8.71 -8.49
N MET A 23 5.72 -9.39 -9.28
CA MET A 23 5.21 -10.31 -10.28
C MET A 23 4.75 -11.59 -9.60
N THR A 24 3.45 -11.88 -9.68
CA THR A 24 2.82 -13.04 -9.03
C THR A 24 1.79 -13.67 -9.98
N PRO A 25 1.23 -14.84 -9.69
CA PRO A 25 0.12 -15.39 -10.46
C PRO A 25 -1.15 -14.52 -10.51
N LEU A 26 -1.19 -13.41 -9.78
CA LEU A 26 -2.30 -12.45 -9.86
C LEU A 26 -2.40 -11.81 -11.26
N GLN A 27 -1.27 -11.62 -11.95
CA GLN A 27 -1.19 -11.07 -13.30
C GLN A 27 -1.59 -12.07 -14.41
N ARG A 28 -1.94 -13.32 -14.09
CA ARG A 28 -2.31 -14.37 -15.07
C ARG A 28 -3.49 -14.03 -15.99
N HIS A 29 -4.24 -12.98 -15.64
CA HIS A 29 -5.39 -12.51 -16.42
C HIS A 29 -5.05 -11.32 -17.34
N LEU A 30 -3.82 -10.80 -17.25
CA LEU A 30 -3.34 -9.73 -18.11
C LEU A 30 -2.68 -10.35 -19.34
N GLU A 31 -3.05 -9.83 -20.51
CA GLU A 31 -2.37 -10.19 -21.76
C GLU A 31 -0.99 -9.51 -21.82
N ASN A 32 -0.08 -10.06 -22.65
CA ASN A 32 1.27 -9.53 -22.74
C ASN A 32 1.28 -8.05 -23.20
N GLU A 33 0.40 -7.70 -24.13
CA GLU A 33 0.23 -6.35 -24.64
C GLU A 33 -0.17 -5.35 -23.54
N GLU A 34 -1.01 -5.78 -22.59
CA GLU A 34 -1.40 -4.97 -21.44
C GLU A 34 -0.21 -4.75 -20.49
N MET A 35 0.58 -5.80 -20.24
CA MET A 35 1.78 -5.70 -19.41
C MET A 35 2.86 -4.83 -20.06
N VAL A 36 2.97 -4.85 -21.38
CA VAL A 36 3.84 -3.94 -22.14
C VAL A 36 3.34 -2.51 -22.04
N ALA A 37 2.04 -2.27 -22.22
CA ALA A 37 1.45 -0.94 -22.11
C ALA A 37 1.59 -0.35 -20.70
N LEU A 38 1.58 -1.20 -19.65
CA LEU A 38 1.87 -0.80 -18.26
C LEU A 38 3.36 -0.55 -18.01
N GLY A 39 4.23 -0.86 -18.96
CA GLY A 39 5.68 -0.72 -18.84
C GLY A 39 6.33 -1.79 -17.95
N TRP A 40 5.66 -2.90 -17.68
CA TRP A 40 6.20 -3.99 -16.85
C TRP A 40 7.00 -5.00 -17.67
N MET A 41 6.57 -5.26 -18.90
CA MET A 41 7.19 -6.22 -19.80
C MET A 41 7.71 -5.51 -21.06
N LYS A 42 8.66 -6.13 -21.73
CA LYS A 42 9.08 -5.81 -23.11
C LYS A 42 8.28 -6.66 -24.10
N GLU A 43 8.29 -6.27 -25.37
CA GLU A 43 7.61 -7.02 -26.45
C GLU A 43 8.11 -8.46 -26.59
N ASP A 44 9.36 -8.73 -26.20
CA ASP A 44 9.96 -10.07 -26.19
C ASP A 44 9.54 -10.95 -24.98
N GLY A 45 8.65 -10.45 -24.11
CA GLY A 45 8.16 -11.14 -22.93
C GLY A 45 9.11 -11.10 -21.73
N SER A 46 10.23 -10.39 -21.80
CA SER A 46 11.11 -10.15 -20.64
C SER A 46 10.62 -8.97 -19.80
N LEU A 47 11.04 -8.90 -18.54
CA LEU A 47 10.77 -7.74 -17.70
C LEU A 47 11.41 -6.48 -18.29
N SER A 48 10.70 -5.36 -18.21
CA SER A 48 11.28 -4.06 -18.53
C SER A 48 12.38 -3.71 -17.53
N ASP A 49 13.30 -2.82 -17.91
CA ASP A 49 14.39 -2.41 -17.03
C ASP A 49 13.85 -1.72 -15.76
N MET A 50 12.74 -0.99 -15.88
CA MET A 50 12.03 -0.40 -14.76
C MET A 50 11.46 -1.47 -13.82
N ALA A 51 10.78 -2.48 -14.37
CA ALA A 51 10.22 -3.56 -13.55
C ALA A 51 11.32 -4.40 -12.90
N ALA A 52 12.38 -4.73 -13.64
CA ALA A 52 13.52 -5.46 -13.11
C ALA A 52 14.24 -4.73 -11.95
N ALA A 53 14.28 -3.40 -12.00
CA ALA A 53 14.90 -2.58 -10.95
C ALA A 53 14.02 -2.37 -9.72
N ASN A 54 12.68 -2.40 -9.87
CA ASN A 54 11.76 -1.97 -8.82
C ASN A 54 10.85 -3.09 -8.29
N PHE A 55 10.64 -4.17 -9.04
CA PHE A 55 9.79 -5.26 -8.57
C PHE A 55 10.52 -6.09 -7.51
N LYS A 56 9.75 -6.50 -6.54
CA LYS A 56 10.20 -7.34 -5.41
C LYS A 56 9.90 -8.82 -5.68
N THR A 57 10.64 -9.70 -5.02
CA THR A 57 10.21 -11.10 -4.92
C THR A 57 8.97 -11.23 -4.01
N PRO A 58 8.20 -12.33 -4.08
CA PRO A 58 7.10 -12.57 -3.15
C PRO A 58 7.52 -12.49 -1.67
N GLU A 59 8.70 -12.99 -1.33
CA GLU A 59 9.25 -12.94 0.03
C GLU A 59 9.55 -11.50 0.45
N GLN A 60 10.14 -10.70 -0.43
CA GLN A 60 10.36 -9.27 -0.18
C GLN A 60 9.03 -8.50 -0.06
N GLY A 61 8.01 -8.88 -0.84
CA GLY A 61 6.67 -8.30 -0.76
C GLY A 61 6.00 -8.55 0.60
N ALA A 62 6.23 -9.70 1.21
CA ALA A 62 5.69 -10.04 2.52
C ALA A 62 6.34 -9.23 3.68
N THR A 63 7.53 -8.65 3.48
CA THR A 63 8.30 -8.03 4.57
C THR A 63 7.59 -6.86 5.23
N THR A 64 6.93 -5.98 4.46
CA THR A 64 6.22 -4.82 5.03
C THR A 64 5.04 -5.26 5.89
N THR A 65 4.32 -6.32 5.48
CA THR A 65 3.23 -6.89 6.28
C THR A 65 3.74 -7.47 7.60
N LEU A 66 4.84 -8.24 7.55
CA LEU A 66 5.46 -8.78 8.76
C LEU A 66 5.99 -7.67 9.65
N TRP A 67 6.61 -6.65 9.07
CA TRP A 67 7.10 -5.49 9.81
C TRP A 67 5.94 -4.76 10.52
N ALA A 68 4.84 -4.50 9.82
CA ALA A 68 3.68 -3.85 10.40
C ALA A 68 3.04 -4.67 11.54
N ALA A 69 3.10 -6.00 11.45
CA ALA A 69 2.54 -6.90 12.46
C ALA A 69 3.43 -7.07 13.70
N THR A 70 4.74 -6.83 13.60
CA THR A 70 5.69 -7.26 14.64
C THR A 70 6.65 -6.18 15.13
N ASN A 71 6.72 -5.03 14.45
CA ASN A 71 7.72 -4.02 14.81
C ASN A 71 7.29 -3.22 16.05
N PRO A 72 8.12 -3.17 17.11
CA PRO A 72 7.83 -2.41 18.33
C PRO A 72 7.61 -0.90 18.11
N LYS A 73 8.13 -0.32 17.04
CA LYS A 73 7.89 1.09 16.68
C LYS A 73 6.41 1.41 16.49
N LEU A 74 5.59 0.41 16.18
CA LEU A 74 4.16 0.57 15.92
C LEU A 74 3.27 0.28 17.14
N ASN A 75 3.83 -0.04 18.30
CA ASN A 75 3.02 -0.37 19.49
C ASN A 75 2.03 0.73 19.87
N ASP A 76 2.45 1.99 19.74
CA ASP A 76 1.64 3.15 20.09
C ASP A 76 1.11 3.94 18.87
N ILE A 77 1.38 3.43 17.67
CA ILE A 77 1.00 4.07 16.39
C ILE A 77 0.05 3.17 15.63
N GLY A 78 -1.01 3.73 15.06
CA GLY A 78 -1.92 3.01 14.18
C GLY A 78 -2.69 3.97 13.28
N GLY A 79 -3.51 3.44 12.40
CA GLY A 79 -4.20 4.23 11.39
C GLY A 79 -3.26 4.78 10.31
N VAL A 80 -2.06 4.23 10.18
CA VAL A 80 -1.02 4.70 9.26
C VAL A 80 -0.90 3.81 8.02
N PHE A 81 -0.34 4.38 6.96
CA PHE A 81 0.05 3.66 5.75
C PHE A 81 1.51 3.24 5.85
N CYS A 82 1.77 1.96 5.60
CA CYS A 82 3.09 1.35 5.72
C CYS A 82 3.59 0.87 4.35
N GLU A 83 4.81 1.22 4.01
CA GLU A 83 5.51 0.77 2.81
C GLU A 83 7.00 0.61 3.09
N ASN A 84 7.67 -0.28 2.35
CA ASN A 84 9.13 -0.50 2.46
C ASN A 84 9.63 -0.71 3.91
N CYS A 85 8.83 -1.39 4.76
CA CYS A 85 9.12 -1.63 6.17
C CYS A 85 9.29 -0.34 6.99
N ASP A 86 8.49 0.68 6.67
CA ASP A 86 8.39 1.92 7.45
C ASP A 86 6.98 2.52 7.34
N VAL A 87 6.70 3.55 8.12
CA VAL A 87 5.53 4.41 7.93
C VAL A 87 5.80 5.33 6.76
N ALA A 88 4.86 5.37 5.82
CA ALA A 88 5.02 6.19 4.62
C ALA A 88 5.08 7.68 4.95
N VAL A 89 5.93 8.40 4.27
CA VAL A 89 5.99 9.87 4.30
C VAL A 89 4.94 10.48 3.35
N LEU A 90 4.64 11.76 3.52
CA LEU A 90 3.77 12.46 2.58
C LEU A 90 4.39 12.53 1.19
N LYS A 91 3.55 12.42 0.14
CA LYS A 91 4.02 12.52 -1.25
C LYS A 91 4.74 13.83 -1.56
N GLU A 92 4.37 14.89 -0.89
CA GLU A 92 4.99 16.21 -1.01
C GLU A 92 6.44 16.23 -0.53
N GLU A 93 6.79 15.33 0.39
CA GLU A 93 8.15 15.18 0.95
C GLU A 93 9.02 14.22 0.13
N VAL A 94 8.44 13.52 -0.86
CA VAL A 94 9.12 12.55 -1.71
C VAL A 94 9.74 13.27 -2.92
N ASP A 95 10.94 12.82 -3.34
CA ASP A 95 11.55 13.25 -4.60
C ASP A 95 10.60 13.03 -5.78
N GLU A 96 10.52 13.97 -6.72
CA GLU A 96 9.57 13.95 -7.84
C GLU A 96 9.67 12.68 -8.68
N SER A 97 10.88 12.15 -8.86
CA SER A 97 11.13 10.91 -9.60
C SER A 97 10.54 9.66 -8.93
N MET A 98 10.32 9.72 -7.61
CA MET A 98 9.84 8.61 -6.80
C MET A 98 8.36 8.72 -6.40
N LYS A 99 7.73 9.88 -6.55
CA LYS A 99 6.32 10.13 -6.15
C LYS A 99 5.29 9.14 -6.75
N ARG A 100 5.62 8.54 -7.89
CA ARG A 100 4.77 7.51 -8.50
C ARG A 100 4.76 6.21 -7.72
N TYR A 101 5.83 5.92 -6.98
CA TYR A 101 6.10 4.59 -6.42
C TYR A 101 5.99 4.54 -4.91
N ILE A 102 6.21 5.66 -4.21
CA ILE A 102 6.20 5.75 -2.75
C ILE A 102 5.47 7.01 -2.27
N GLY A 103 5.20 7.03 -0.98
CA GLY A 103 4.55 8.13 -0.30
C GLY A 103 3.02 8.02 -0.28
N VAL A 104 2.42 8.63 0.72
CA VAL A 104 0.97 8.70 0.93
C VAL A 104 0.47 10.11 0.64
N ALA A 105 -0.66 10.23 -0.05
CA ALA A 105 -1.29 11.52 -0.27
C ALA A 105 -1.94 12.04 1.02
N ASP A 106 -1.92 13.34 1.25
CA ASP A 106 -2.48 14.00 2.43
C ASP A 106 -3.97 13.65 2.65
N TRP A 107 -4.77 13.70 1.59
CA TRP A 107 -6.19 13.32 1.64
C TRP A 107 -6.42 11.85 2.04
N ALA A 108 -5.45 10.95 1.80
CA ALA A 108 -5.57 9.53 2.14
C ALA A 108 -5.33 9.27 3.65
N ILE A 109 -4.82 10.26 4.37
CA ILE A 109 -4.62 10.20 5.83
C ILE A 109 -5.49 11.21 6.59
N ASP A 110 -6.41 11.87 5.90
CA ASP A 110 -7.38 12.79 6.51
C ASP A 110 -8.35 12.04 7.43
N THR A 111 -8.40 12.45 8.68
CA THR A 111 -9.22 11.80 9.72
C THR A 111 -10.70 12.09 9.57
N ASP A 112 -11.06 13.28 9.10
CA ASP A 112 -12.47 13.66 8.91
C ASP A 112 -13.08 12.94 7.72
N GLU A 113 -12.32 12.82 6.61
CA GLU A 113 -12.76 12.05 5.45
C GLU A 113 -12.82 10.54 5.76
N ALA A 114 -11.90 10.03 6.57
CA ALA A 114 -11.95 8.64 7.02
C ALA A 114 -13.21 8.34 7.86
N SER A 115 -13.59 9.26 8.75
CA SER A 115 -14.81 9.14 9.55
C SER A 115 -16.07 9.17 8.68
N LYS A 116 -16.16 10.11 7.74
CA LYS A 116 -17.28 10.20 6.79
C LYS A 116 -17.41 8.93 5.95
N LEU A 117 -16.28 8.42 5.44
CA LEU A 117 -16.26 7.17 4.65
C LEU A 117 -16.79 6.00 5.47
N TRP A 118 -16.40 5.92 6.74
CA TRP A 118 -16.87 4.88 7.66
C TRP A 118 -18.39 4.95 7.85
N GLU A 119 -18.93 6.11 8.16
CA GLU A 119 -20.37 6.34 8.34
C GLU A 119 -21.19 5.97 7.10
N ILE A 120 -20.73 6.39 5.91
CA ILE A 120 -21.37 6.06 4.64
C ILE A 120 -21.35 4.55 4.42
N THR A 121 -20.22 3.90 4.66
CA THR A 121 -20.07 2.46 4.47
C THR A 121 -20.98 1.67 5.43
N GLU A 122 -21.03 2.05 6.70
CA GLU A 122 -21.97 1.44 7.65
C GLU A 122 -23.44 1.61 7.23
N HIS A 123 -23.79 2.80 6.71
CA HIS A 123 -25.15 3.03 6.23
C HIS A 123 -25.49 2.12 5.03
N MET A 124 -24.56 1.95 4.10
CA MET A 124 -24.75 1.07 2.94
C MET A 124 -24.90 -0.41 3.34
N LEU A 125 -24.18 -0.85 4.37
CA LEU A 125 -24.25 -2.25 4.85
C LEU A 125 -25.53 -2.57 5.63
N LYS A 126 -26.29 -1.57 6.06
CA LYS A 126 -27.56 -1.74 6.79
C LYS A 126 -28.80 -1.75 5.86
N GLN A 127 -28.61 -1.57 4.56
CA GLN A 127 -29.65 -1.68 3.54
C GLN A 127 -29.81 -3.11 3.02
#